data_f81a82dc94c3e63182b6fe0c7e721769
#
_entry.id   f81a82dc94c3e63182b6fe0c7e721769
#
_cell.length_a   1.000
_cell.length_b   1.000
_cell.length_c   1.000
_cell.angle_alpha   90.00
_cell.angle_beta   90.00
_cell.angle_gamma   90.00
#
_symmetry.space_group_name_H-M   'P 1'
#
loop_
_entity.id
_entity.type
_entity.pdbx_description
1 polymer ?
#
loop_
_entity_poly.entity_id
_entity_poly.type
_entity_poly.pdbx_seq_one_letter_code
_entity_poly.pdbx_strand_id
1 'polypeptide(L)'
;DGVVLSIHQNRFEVSKYAGAQMFYGKNHPQSQQLARSMQQQFQQLLQPDNQREIKQSGREIWLLWEAENPIVMAECGFLSNPEECEKLTGADYQRQVAFTLLAGLWQGMAEAGML
;
A
#
# COMPACT_ATOMS: atom_id res chain seq x y z
N ASP A 1 -4.23 -9.21 -18.01
CA ASP A 1 -5.57 -8.99 -17.51
C ASP A 1 -5.75 -9.14 -16.01
N GLY A 2 -4.94 -8.76 -15.20
CA GLY A 2 -5.12 -8.86 -13.75
C GLY A 2 -4.53 -7.66 -13.06
N VAL A 3 -4.89 -7.49 -11.80
CA VAL A 3 -4.28 -6.50 -10.92
C VAL A 3 -3.20 -7.18 -10.10
N VAL A 4 -2.07 -6.52 -9.96
CA VAL A 4 -0.97 -7.03 -9.14
C VAL A 4 -0.90 -6.22 -7.86
N LEU A 5 -0.89 -6.91 -6.73
CA LEU A 5 -0.67 -6.30 -5.42
C LEU A 5 0.57 -6.91 -4.80
N SER A 6 1.56 -6.07 -4.56
CA SER A 6 2.80 -6.45 -3.87
C SER A 6 2.74 -5.92 -2.44
N ILE A 7 3.02 -6.77 -1.46
CA ILE A 7 2.88 -6.42 -0.03
C ILE A 7 4.24 -6.49 0.63
N HIS A 8 4.65 -5.40 1.25
CA HIS A 8 5.95 -5.28 1.89
C HIS A 8 5.87 -4.58 3.23
N GLN A 9 6.88 -4.78 4.05
CA GLN A 9 7.18 -3.93 5.20
C GLN A 9 8.49 -3.23 4.91
N ASN A 10 8.57 -1.96 5.25
CA ASN A 10 9.73 -1.14 4.99
C ASN A 10 10.72 -1.21 6.16
N ARG A 11 11.97 -0.84 5.86
CA ARG A 11 13.01 -0.65 6.87
C ARG A 11 13.81 0.57 6.49
N PHE A 12 14.06 1.45 7.45
CA PHE A 12 14.80 2.68 7.21
C PHE A 12 15.69 2.97 8.42
N GLU A 13 16.80 3.68 8.20
CA GLU A 13 17.76 3.98 9.26
C GLU A 13 17.20 4.82 10.39
N VAL A 14 16.19 5.66 10.08
CA VAL A 14 15.59 6.54 11.06
C VAL A 14 14.35 5.86 11.66
N SER A 15 14.42 5.53 12.94
CA SER A 15 13.38 4.74 13.62
C SER A 15 12.05 5.47 13.81
N LYS A 16 12.01 6.77 13.61
CA LYS A 16 10.78 7.56 13.76
C LYS A 16 9.80 7.39 12.60
N TYR A 17 10.25 6.88 11.46
CA TYR A 17 9.35 6.73 10.32
C TYR A 17 8.34 5.63 10.55
N ALA A 18 7.08 5.94 10.29
CA ALA A 18 5.94 5.06 10.52
C ALA A 18 4.84 5.35 9.51
N GLY A 19 3.89 4.42 9.41
CA GLY A 19 2.70 4.58 8.59
C GLY A 19 2.80 3.89 7.24
N ALA A 20 1.67 3.33 6.80
CA ALA A 20 1.56 2.67 5.51
C ALA A 20 1.62 3.69 4.37
N GLN A 21 2.19 3.28 3.24
CA GLN A 21 2.23 4.10 2.03
C GLN A 21 2.10 3.22 0.80
N MET A 22 1.24 3.65 -0.13
CA MET A 22 1.01 2.93 -1.38
C MET A 22 1.83 3.56 -2.50
N PHE A 23 2.51 2.69 -3.25
CA PHE A 23 3.26 3.06 -4.45
C PHE A 23 2.58 2.44 -5.65
N TYR A 24 2.57 3.13 -6.79
CA TYR A 24 1.90 2.63 -7.98
C TYR A 24 2.82 2.67 -9.19
N GLY A 25 2.55 1.74 -10.12
CA GLY A 25 3.28 1.67 -11.38
C GLY A 25 2.83 2.75 -12.36
N LYS A 26 3.73 3.15 -13.25
CA LYS A 26 3.50 4.24 -14.20
C LYS A 26 2.77 3.84 -15.48
N ASN A 27 2.77 2.55 -15.80
CA ASN A 27 2.37 2.12 -17.15
C ASN A 27 0.86 1.93 -17.34
N HIS A 28 0.11 1.77 -16.25
CA HIS A 28 -1.33 1.60 -16.36
C HIS A 28 -2.05 2.70 -15.57
N PRO A 29 -2.97 3.43 -16.22
CA PRO A 29 -3.59 4.60 -15.59
C PRO A 29 -4.43 4.28 -14.35
N GLN A 30 -4.94 3.07 -14.23
CA GLN A 30 -5.76 2.68 -13.08
C GLN A 30 -4.94 2.39 -11.83
N SER A 31 -3.64 2.21 -11.95
CA SER A 31 -2.76 1.96 -10.80
C SER A 31 -2.86 3.07 -9.76
N GLN A 32 -2.86 4.31 -10.21
CA GLN A 32 -2.93 5.46 -9.30
C GLN A 32 -4.24 5.50 -8.53
N GLN A 33 -5.35 5.20 -9.19
CA GLN A 33 -6.65 5.19 -8.52
C GLN A 33 -6.73 4.07 -7.47
N LEU A 34 -6.22 2.90 -7.80
CA LEU A 34 -6.16 1.78 -6.85
C LEU A 34 -5.33 2.15 -5.63
N ALA A 35 -4.16 2.75 -5.85
CA ALA A 35 -3.28 3.18 -4.76
C ALA A 35 -3.98 4.21 -3.87
N ARG A 36 -4.68 5.15 -4.47
CA ARG A 36 -5.41 6.19 -3.72
C ARG A 36 -6.49 5.58 -2.83
N SER A 37 -7.28 4.66 -3.39
CA SER A 37 -8.33 3.99 -2.63
C SER A 37 -7.75 3.21 -1.45
N MET A 38 -6.66 2.49 -1.69
CA MET A 38 -6.02 1.70 -0.64
C MET A 38 -5.42 2.59 0.45
N GLN A 39 -4.79 3.70 0.08
CA GLN A 39 -4.23 4.64 1.03
C GLN A 39 -5.33 5.25 1.91
N GLN A 40 -6.45 5.61 1.30
CA GLN A 40 -7.59 6.16 2.03
C GLN A 40 -8.17 5.17 3.04
N GLN A 41 -8.24 3.90 2.68
CA GLN A 41 -8.74 2.88 3.61
C GLN A 41 -7.82 2.71 4.81
N PHE A 42 -6.52 2.77 4.62
CA PHE A 42 -5.60 2.75 5.76
C PHE A 42 -5.83 3.93 6.69
N GLN A 43 -6.04 5.11 6.13
CA GLN A 43 -6.28 6.31 6.93
C GLN A 43 -7.60 6.25 7.68
N GLN A 44 -8.63 5.68 7.06
CA GLN A 44 -9.96 5.64 7.66
C GLN A 44 -10.13 4.52 8.66
N LEU A 45 -9.61 3.33 8.36
CA LEU A 45 -9.89 2.14 9.15
C LEU A 45 -8.82 1.83 10.19
N LEU A 46 -7.57 2.20 9.94
CA LEU A 46 -6.46 1.67 10.72
C LEU A 46 -5.50 2.72 11.25
N GLN A 47 -5.24 3.75 10.47
CA GLN A 47 -4.20 4.73 10.79
C GLN A 47 -4.70 6.15 10.57
N PRO A 48 -5.59 6.65 11.44
CA PRO A 48 -6.18 7.98 11.25
C PRO A 48 -5.18 9.14 11.27
N ASP A 49 -4.02 8.92 11.87
CA ASP A 49 -2.97 9.94 11.92
C ASP A 49 -2.00 9.85 10.74
N ASN A 50 -2.19 8.88 9.86
CA ASN A 50 -1.34 8.71 8.69
C ASN A 50 -1.63 9.79 7.65
N GLN A 51 -0.63 10.62 7.33
CA GLN A 51 -0.76 11.68 6.33
C GLN A 51 0.08 11.41 5.09
N ARG A 52 0.56 10.18 4.92
CA ARG A 52 1.34 9.83 3.74
C ARG A 52 0.48 9.85 2.49
N GLU A 53 1.08 10.33 1.41
CA GLU A 53 0.43 10.37 0.11
C GLU A 53 0.92 9.22 -0.75
N ILE A 54 0.10 8.81 -1.71
CA ILE A 54 0.51 7.83 -2.70
C ILE A 54 1.66 8.38 -3.53
N LYS A 55 2.50 7.47 -4.04
CA LYS A 55 3.68 7.87 -4.79
C LYS A 55 3.86 6.99 -6.02
N GLN A 56 4.12 7.61 -7.17
CA GLN A 56 4.51 6.86 -8.35
C GLN A 56 5.91 6.31 -8.15
N SER A 57 6.09 5.02 -8.42
CA SER A 57 7.38 4.37 -8.28
C SER A 57 8.35 4.84 -9.35
N GLY A 58 9.62 4.95 -8.99
CA GLY A 58 10.71 5.13 -9.92
C GLY A 58 11.32 3.78 -10.32
N ARG A 59 12.49 3.86 -10.99
CA ARG A 59 13.20 2.67 -11.49
C ARG A 59 13.67 1.72 -10.40
N GLU A 60 13.84 2.23 -9.19
CA GLU A 60 14.38 1.46 -8.07
C GLU A 60 13.51 0.27 -7.69
N ILE A 61 12.24 0.30 -8.07
CA ILE A 61 11.34 -0.85 -7.87
C ILE A 61 11.00 -1.41 -9.24
N TRP A 62 11.84 -2.34 -9.69
CA TRP A 62 11.77 -2.87 -11.05
C TRP A 62 10.38 -3.40 -11.41
N LEU A 63 9.75 -4.14 -10.51
CA LEU A 63 8.43 -4.71 -10.79
C LEU A 63 7.40 -3.64 -11.13
N LEU A 64 7.35 -2.56 -10.35
CA LEU A 64 6.42 -1.46 -10.60
C LEU A 64 6.79 -0.66 -11.84
N TRP A 65 8.08 -0.55 -12.09
CA TRP A 65 8.58 0.19 -13.26
C TRP A 65 8.22 -0.49 -14.57
N GLU A 66 8.33 -1.83 -14.60
CA GLU A 66 8.15 -2.61 -15.84
C GLU A 66 6.72 -3.13 -16.04
N ALA A 67 5.95 -3.37 -14.98
CA ALA A 67 4.63 -3.97 -15.11
C ALA A 67 3.70 -3.10 -15.94
N GLU A 68 2.98 -3.73 -16.86
CA GLU A 68 1.99 -3.05 -17.69
C GLU A 68 0.56 -3.22 -17.16
N ASN A 69 0.34 -4.18 -16.30
CA ASN A 69 -0.93 -4.36 -15.60
C ASN A 69 -1.10 -3.29 -14.51
N PRO A 70 -2.34 -3.03 -14.06
CA PRO A 70 -2.52 -2.24 -12.86
C PRO A 70 -1.76 -2.85 -11.70
N ILE A 71 -0.92 -2.07 -11.05
CA ILE A 71 -0.06 -2.57 -9.98
C ILE A 71 0.12 -1.56 -8.87
N VAL A 72 -0.02 -2.04 -7.64
CA VAL A 72 0.23 -1.27 -6.43
C VAL A 72 1.16 -2.07 -5.52
N MET A 73 2.12 -1.40 -4.93
CA MET A 73 2.92 -1.95 -3.84
C MET A 73 2.49 -1.31 -2.54
N ALA A 74 2.04 -2.12 -1.61
CA ALA A 74 1.64 -1.67 -0.28
C ALA A 74 2.82 -1.82 0.68
N GLU A 75 3.41 -0.71 1.07
CA GLU A 75 4.36 -0.67 2.18
C GLU A 75 3.54 -0.50 3.45
N CYS A 76 3.41 -1.57 4.23
CA CYS A 76 2.45 -1.61 5.35
C CYS A 76 2.94 -0.90 6.60
N GLY A 77 4.23 -0.60 6.69
CA GLY A 77 4.83 0.08 7.82
C GLY A 77 6.33 -0.15 7.87
N PHE A 78 6.96 0.37 8.90
CA PHE A 78 8.42 0.33 9.05
C PHE A 78 8.83 -0.61 10.17
N LEU A 79 9.50 -1.69 9.83
CA LEU A 79 10.05 -2.62 10.83
C LEU A 79 11.10 -1.95 11.71
N SER A 80 11.72 -0.88 11.23
CA SER A 80 12.70 -0.10 11.99
C SER A 80 12.06 0.76 13.08
N ASN A 81 10.75 0.96 13.05
CA ASN A 81 10.02 1.64 14.11
C ASN A 81 9.55 0.61 15.14
N PRO A 82 9.93 0.74 16.42
CA PRO A 82 9.62 -0.30 17.41
C PRO A 82 8.12 -0.57 17.57
N GLU A 83 7.29 0.47 17.58
CA GLU A 83 5.85 0.29 17.70
C GLU A 83 5.25 -0.40 16.49
N GLU A 84 5.67 -0.01 15.28
CA GLU A 84 5.18 -0.65 14.06
C GLU A 84 5.69 -2.07 13.92
N CYS A 85 6.94 -2.31 14.31
CA CYS A 85 7.48 -3.67 14.28
C CYS A 85 6.67 -4.60 15.18
N GLU A 86 6.32 -4.14 16.36
CA GLU A 86 5.48 -4.93 17.28
C GLU A 86 4.11 -5.23 16.68
N LYS A 87 3.47 -4.23 16.06
CA LYS A 87 2.18 -4.41 15.40
C LYS A 87 2.28 -5.37 14.22
N LEU A 88 3.25 -5.13 13.35
CA LEU A 88 3.40 -5.89 12.09
C LEU A 88 3.76 -7.35 12.32
N THR A 89 4.34 -7.67 13.47
CA THR A 89 4.65 -9.05 13.84
C THR A 89 3.50 -9.75 14.58
N GLY A 90 2.43 -9.02 14.90
CA GLY A 90 1.27 -9.56 15.58
C GLY A 90 0.20 -10.05 14.62
N ALA A 91 -0.41 -11.21 14.94
CA ALA A 91 -1.38 -11.84 14.06
C ALA A 91 -2.65 -11.00 13.87
N ASP A 92 -3.12 -10.36 14.93
CA ASP A 92 -4.35 -9.56 14.86
C ASP A 92 -4.18 -8.34 13.95
N TYR A 93 -3.06 -7.65 14.09
CA TYR A 93 -2.79 -6.49 13.23
C TYR A 93 -2.57 -6.91 11.78
N GLN A 94 -1.93 -8.05 11.55
CA GLN A 94 -1.76 -8.59 10.20
C GLN A 94 -3.11 -8.85 9.53
N ARG A 95 -4.10 -9.38 10.26
CA ARG A 95 -5.45 -9.57 9.73
C ARG A 95 -6.13 -8.24 9.42
N GLN A 96 -5.95 -7.24 10.27
CA GLN A 96 -6.51 -5.91 10.04
C GLN A 96 -5.89 -5.27 8.80
N VAL A 97 -4.58 -5.42 8.62
CA VAL A 97 -3.88 -4.93 7.42
C VAL A 97 -4.42 -5.63 6.18
N ALA A 98 -4.54 -6.95 6.22
CA ALA A 98 -5.04 -7.72 5.08
C ALA A 98 -6.46 -7.31 4.70
N PHE A 99 -7.34 -7.14 5.69
CA PHE A 99 -8.71 -6.68 5.45
C PHE A 99 -8.72 -5.28 4.84
N THR A 100 -7.90 -4.38 5.38
CA THR A 100 -7.82 -3.00 4.90
C THR A 100 -7.32 -2.94 3.46
N LEU A 101 -6.32 -3.74 3.13
CA LEU A 101 -5.82 -3.84 1.75
C LEU A 101 -6.90 -4.35 0.81
N LEU A 102 -7.62 -5.39 1.21
CA LEU A 102 -8.69 -5.96 0.40
C LEU A 102 -9.82 -4.95 0.19
N ALA A 103 -10.25 -4.27 1.26
CA ALA A 103 -11.32 -3.27 1.17
C ALA A 103 -10.93 -2.13 0.22
N GLY A 104 -9.70 -1.64 0.35
CA GLY A 104 -9.21 -0.57 -0.52
C GLY A 104 -9.07 -0.99 -1.97
N LEU A 105 -8.56 -2.19 -2.20
CA LEU A 105 -8.43 -2.73 -3.56
C LEU A 105 -9.80 -2.94 -4.20
N TRP A 106 -10.72 -3.54 -3.46
CA TRP A 106 -12.09 -3.78 -3.96
C TRP A 106 -12.80 -2.48 -4.32
N GLN A 107 -12.75 -1.50 -3.43
CA GLN A 107 -13.36 -0.20 -3.69
C GLN A 107 -12.72 0.49 -4.89
N GLY A 108 -11.40 0.46 -4.97
CA GLY A 108 -10.67 1.06 -6.08
C GLY A 108 -11.02 0.41 -7.42
N MET A 109 -11.12 -0.92 -7.44
CA MET A 109 -11.51 -1.66 -8.65
C MET A 109 -12.94 -1.32 -9.07
N ALA A 110 -13.85 -1.22 -8.12
CA ALA A 110 -15.25 -0.83 -8.42
C ALA A 110 -15.31 0.58 -8.99
N GLU A 111 -14.60 1.53 -8.37
CA GLU A 111 -14.58 2.91 -8.86
C GLU A 111 -13.91 3.04 -10.22
N ALA A 112 -12.97 2.17 -10.53
CA ALA A 112 -12.27 2.15 -11.81
C ALA A 112 -13.05 1.38 -12.90
N GLY A 113 -14.20 0.83 -12.57
CA GLY A 113 -14.98 0.06 -13.51
C GLY A 113 -14.41 -1.30 -13.84
N MET A 114 -13.64 -1.87 -12.93
CA MET A 114 -12.97 -3.16 -13.15
C MET A 114 -13.75 -4.36 -12.61
N LEU A 115 -14.87 -4.10 -11.95
CA LEU A 115 -15.75 -5.15 -11.42
C LEU A 115 -17.04 -5.24 -12.20
#